data_7e94cc04ef6198bd4ec680ad5e0a250f
#
_entry.id   7e94cc04ef6198bd4ec680ad5e0a250f
#
_cell.length_a   1.000
_cell.length_b   1.000
_cell.length_c   1.000
_cell.angle_alpha   90.00
_cell.angle_beta   90.00
_cell.angle_gamma   90.00
#
_symmetry.space_group_name_H-M   'P 1'
#
loop_
_entity.id
_entity.type
_entity.pdbx_description
1 polymer ?
#
loop_
_entity_poly.entity_id
_entity_poly.type
_entity_poly.pdbx_seq_one_letter_code
_entity_poly.pdbx_strand_id
1 'polypeptide(L)'
;MKMKASTGRKMRYGGTSVALTALIIAVVIIINAIMTLLTQRFMWYGDMTPDLHFTISKECFDLIGKVDDSDNINSPVEMLDKFRAENKAYNAENNLKEGDADYRDENVMINILFPVDKDALQSDDTTLYVQENAEELRAEFPDYITVEYANSLNNPKRFRKYLSSNAEKISLDSIIIECGTEFRIRTLRSFYIFDKEEPYAYNGEKAFASSILAVTRAEAPLACYTVNHRESFPKSAELNEDGEPLIPFLDVLENAGYRAQPIDLSKEDIPEACRLLITFDPKDDFISGNTGLEKQGELKKLDDYLAARNAYMVFVSPDTGKLENLEEFLGEWGLEIRRNGNDPITVRDNQNSNLNNYEAIISQYDTNDIMEGWAEGLSSKVIFENAMAIDYARDYKVQTQPLASDETKTFEIGGNVAYNRAVFTMFKSFETASGYAAGSEVAKATASDPFKLMAVSVETHYEQEKYALVEDSAYVVLCGSTDFASSKYLYSNAYGNEDLLLSVFQMCGREPVPVGLDFKEFANYKIEQISTGDATKYTVALTVAPIIICLGAGVFVLVRRKNR
;
A
#
# COMPACT_ATOMS: atom_id res chain seq x y z
N MET A 1 -0.71 -27.44 -81.36
CA MET A 1 0.62 -27.31 -80.71
C MET A 1 0.61 -28.16 -79.44
N LYS A 2 1.20 -29.38 -79.48
CA LYS A 2 1.20 -30.30 -78.31
C LYS A 2 2.25 -29.85 -77.35
N MET A 3 1.83 -29.34 -76.19
CA MET A 3 2.74 -29.04 -75.06
C MET A 3 3.52 -30.29 -74.65
N LYS A 4 4.86 -30.19 -74.58
CA LYS A 4 5.73 -31.29 -74.18
C LYS A 4 5.33 -31.78 -72.77
N ALA A 5 5.20 -33.10 -72.60
CA ALA A 5 4.77 -33.76 -71.37
C ALA A 5 5.56 -33.32 -70.10
N SER A 6 6.79 -32.83 -70.27
CA SER A 6 7.63 -32.29 -69.22
C SER A 6 7.14 -30.91 -68.67
N THR A 7 6.55 -30.05 -69.51
CA THR A 7 6.03 -28.73 -69.15
C THR A 7 4.71 -28.88 -68.39
N GLY A 8 3.84 -29.82 -68.74
CA GLY A 8 2.61 -30.13 -68.02
C GLY A 8 2.86 -30.66 -66.60
N ARG A 9 3.90 -31.50 -66.44
CA ARG A 9 4.33 -31.94 -65.06
C ARG A 9 4.90 -30.80 -64.23
N LYS A 10 5.74 -29.92 -64.79
CA LYS A 10 6.27 -28.74 -64.06
C LYS A 10 5.19 -27.78 -63.70
N MET A 11 4.19 -27.51 -64.52
CA MET A 11 3.04 -26.65 -64.17
C MET A 11 2.16 -27.30 -63.08
N ARG A 12 1.94 -28.62 -63.15
CA ARG A 12 1.15 -29.31 -62.11
C ARG A 12 1.84 -29.30 -60.72
N TYR A 13 3.16 -29.53 -60.66
CA TYR A 13 3.91 -29.49 -59.44
C TYR A 13 4.09 -28.04 -58.94
N GLY A 14 4.29 -27.05 -59.79
CA GLY A 14 4.36 -25.63 -59.42
C GLY A 14 3.00 -25.14 -58.95
N GLY A 15 1.89 -25.49 -59.57
CA GLY A 15 0.55 -25.13 -59.16
C GLY A 15 0.16 -25.74 -57.81
N THR A 16 0.50 -27.02 -57.56
CA THR A 16 0.26 -27.64 -56.25
C THR A 16 1.12 -27.02 -55.14
N SER A 17 2.37 -26.63 -55.42
CA SER A 17 3.22 -25.94 -54.46
C SER A 17 2.66 -24.56 -54.10
N VAL A 18 2.23 -23.77 -55.08
CA VAL A 18 1.61 -22.45 -54.83
C VAL A 18 0.29 -22.61 -54.06
N ALA A 19 -0.55 -23.59 -54.43
CA ALA A 19 -1.79 -23.85 -53.71
C ALA A 19 -1.54 -24.27 -52.23
N LEU A 20 -0.52 -25.12 -52.00
CA LEU A 20 -0.14 -25.51 -50.65
C LEU A 20 0.39 -24.33 -49.81
N THR A 21 1.22 -23.48 -50.42
CA THR A 21 1.73 -22.26 -49.75
C THR A 21 0.59 -21.31 -49.42
N ALA A 22 -0.34 -21.08 -50.36
CA ALA A 22 -1.52 -20.24 -50.11
C ALA A 22 -2.41 -20.82 -49.00
N LEU A 23 -2.58 -22.15 -48.94
CA LEU A 23 -3.31 -22.83 -47.89
C LEU A 23 -2.63 -22.61 -46.50
N ILE A 24 -1.31 -22.76 -46.42
CA ILE A 24 -0.55 -22.55 -45.20
C ILE A 24 -0.70 -21.09 -44.71
N ILE A 25 -0.57 -20.13 -45.61
CA ILE A 25 -0.75 -18.71 -45.29
C ILE A 25 -2.18 -18.46 -44.77
N ALA A 26 -3.20 -19.02 -45.44
CA ALA A 26 -4.58 -18.87 -44.97
C ALA A 26 -4.81 -19.49 -43.58
N VAL A 27 -4.23 -20.66 -43.30
CA VAL A 27 -4.30 -21.30 -41.97
C VAL A 27 -3.61 -20.45 -40.92
N VAL A 28 -2.44 -19.89 -41.21
CA VAL A 28 -1.74 -18.98 -40.27
C VAL A 28 -2.57 -17.73 -39.98
N ILE A 29 -3.18 -17.12 -40.99
CA ILE A 29 -4.05 -15.95 -40.80
C ILE A 29 -5.26 -16.31 -39.93
N ILE A 30 -5.90 -17.46 -40.16
CA ILE A 30 -7.05 -17.91 -39.35
C ILE A 30 -6.63 -18.19 -37.92
N ILE A 31 -5.50 -18.86 -37.70
CA ILE A 31 -4.99 -19.13 -36.36
C ILE A 31 -4.71 -17.82 -35.64
N ASN A 32 -4.04 -16.85 -36.28
CA ASN A 32 -3.78 -15.55 -35.69
C ASN A 32 -5.08 -14.81 -35.34
N ALA A 33 -6.07 -14.80 -36.22
CA ALA A 33 -7.35 -14.18 -35.97
C ALA A 33 -8.08 -14.85 -34.77
N ILE A 34 -8.07 -16.17 -34.69
CA ILE A 34 -8.65 -16.91 -33.55
C ILE A 34 -7.89 -16.59 -32.28
N MET A 35 -6.55 -16.59 -32.29
CA MET A 35 -5.73 -16.26 -31.14
C MET A 35 -5.99 -14.82 -30.67
N THR A 36 -6.08 -13.85 -31.58
CA THR A 36 -6.42 -12.45 -31.24
C THR A 36 -7.79 -12.36 -30.55
N LEU A 37 -8.81 -13.05 -31.07
CA LEU A 37 -10.13 -13.06 -30.46
C LEU A 37 -10.14 -13.74 -29.08
N LEU A 38 -9.39 -14.82 -28.91
CA LEU A 38 -9.26 -15.52 -27.65
C LEU A 38 -8.51 -14.66 -26.62
N THR A 39 -7.42 -14.02 -27.06
CA THR A 39 -6.65 -13.09 -26.20
C THR A 39 -7.51 -11.94 -25.70
N GLN A 40 -8.28 -11.30 -26.58
CA GLN A 40 -9.17 -10.20 -26.22
C GLN A 40 -10.31 -10.61 -25.27
N ARG A 41 -10.79 -11.85 -25.37
CA ARG A 41 -11.92 -12.32 -24.56
C ARG A 41 -11.51 -12.99 -23.26
N PHE A 42 -10.37 -13.67 -23.22
CA PHE A 42 -9.92 -14.48 -22.09
C PHE A 42 -8.59 -14.02 -21.50
N MET A 43 -8.10 -12.85 -21.88
CA MET A 43 -6.81 -12.33 -21.43
C MET A 43 -5.67 -13.36 -21.58
N TRP A 44 -5.69 -14.13 -22.66
CA TRP A 44 -4.73 -15.20 -22.93
C TRP A 44 -3.44 -14.62 -23.52
N TYR A 45 -2.75 -13.84 -22.74
CA TYR A 45 -1.42 -13.33 -23.05
C TYR A 45 -0.48 -13.61 -21.86
N GLY A 46 0.78 -13.78 -22.14
CA GLY A 46 1.80 -13.82 -21.10
C GLY A 46 2.43 -12.45 -20.99
N ASP A 47 2.40 -11.87 -19.80
CA ASP A 47 3.11 -10.64 -19.53
C ASP A 47 4.61 -10.91 -19.70
N MET A 48 5.23 -10.17 -20.61
CA MET A 48 6.67 -10.26 -20.92
C MET A 48 7.43 -9.02 -20.49
N THR A 49 6.78 -8.13 -19.74
CA THR A 49 7.46 -7.02 -19.10
C THR A 49 8.38 -7.56 -18.00
N PRO A 50 9.53 -6.93 -17.72
CA PRO A 50 10.50 -7.46 -16.77
C PRO A 50 9.93 -7.73 -15.38
N ASP A 51 9.10 -6.84 -14.88
CA ASP A 51 8.54 -6.90 -13.52
C ASP A 51 7.04 -7.20 -13.52
N LEU A 52 6.55 -7.84 -14.59
CA LEU A 52 5.15 -8.22 -14.75
C LEU A 52 4.18 -7.05 -14.49
N HIS A 53 4.42 -5.90 -15.12
CA HIS A 53 3.66 -4.67 -14.88
C HIS A 53 2.17 -4.81 -15.16
N PHE A 54 1.79 -5.65 -16.12
CA PHE A 54 0.39 -5.91 -16.49
C PHE A 54 -0.28 -7.03 -15.68
N THR A 55 0.48 -7.74 -14.84
CA THR A 55 -0.05 -8.87 -14.07
C THR A 55 -0.20 -8.45 -12.62
N ILE A 56 -1.38 -8.63 -12.06
CA ILE A 56 -1.63 -8.38 -10.63
C ILE A 56 -1.04 -9.52 -9.79
N SER A 57 -0.42 -9.17 -8.67
CA SER A 57 0.17 -10.13 -7.75
C SER A 57 -0.91 -11.00 -7.08
N LYS A 58 -0.49 -12.19 -6.63
CA LYS A 58 -1.38 -13.07 -5.89
C LYS A 58 -1.79 -12.44 -4.56
N GLU A 59 -0.90 -11.71 -3.94
CA GLU A 59 -1.09 -10.99 -2.68
C GLU A 59 -2.24 -9.96 -2.82
N CYS A 60 -2.32 -9.27 -3.95
CA CYS A 60 -3.42 -8.35 -4.24
C CYS A 60 -4.76 -9.09 -4.43
N PHE A 61 -4.75 -10.23 -5.14
CA PHE A 61 -5.95 -11.05 -5.28
C PHE A 61 -6.42 -11.64 -3.94
N ASP A 62 -5.49 -12.13 -3.12
CA ASP A 62 -5.79 -12.67 -1.80
C ASP A 62 -6.37 -11.58 -0.87
N LEU A 63 -5.88 -10.35 -0.95
CA LEU A 63 -6.40 -9.21 -0.18
C LEU A 63 -7.84 -8.83 -0.56
N ILE A 64 -8.20 -8.90 -1.84
CA ILE A 64 -9.54 -8.56 -2.34
C ILE A 64 -10.51 -9.73 -2.17
N GLY A 65 -10.01 -10.95 -2.37
CA GLY A 65 -10.78 -12.20 -2.37
C GLY A 65 -11.21 -12.67 -0.99
N LYS A 66 -11.69 -13.91 -0.92
CA LYS A 66 -12.03 -14.55 0.36
C LYS A 66 -10.78 -15.09 1.01
N VAL A 67 -10.56 -14.76 2.27
CA VAL A 67 -9.48 -15.33 3.08
C VAL A 67 -10.02 -16.57 3.79
N ASP A 68 -9.39 -17.74 3.56
CA ASP A 68 -9.89 -19.04 4.03
C ASP A 68 -9.73 -19.27 5.54
N ASP A 69 -9.03 -18.41 6.27
CA ASP A 69 -8.89 -18.62 7.72
C ASP A 69 -8.54 -17.35 8.48
N SER A 70 -9.32 -17.15 9.54
CA SER A 70 -9.00 -16.41 10.75
C SER A 70 -8.90 -14.88 10.68
N ASP A 71 -9.17 -14.29 11.75
CA ASP A 71 -8.88 -12.95 12.23
C ASP A 71 -9.89 -11.83 11.95
N ASN A 72 -11.20 -12.13 11.87
CA ASN A 72 -12.28 -11.10 11.92
C ASN A 72 -12.20 -9.92 10.91
N ILE A 73 -11.28 -9.98 9.95
CA ILE A 73 -11.09 -8.93 8.94
C ILE A 73 -11.78 -9.40 7.66
N ASN A 74 -12.88 -8.74 7.29
CA ASN A 74 -13.61 -9.09 6.09
C ASN A 74 -12.96 -8.52 4.84
N SER A 75 -12.68 -9.37 3.86
CA SER A 75 -12.22 -8.93 2.55
C SER A 75 -13.32 -8.14 1.81
N PRO A 76 -12.97 -7.35 0.77
CA PRO A 76 -13.94 -6.67 -0.09
C PRO A 76 -15.05 -7.60 -0.64
N VAL A 77 -14.70 -8.81 -1.07
CA VAL A 77 -15.68 -9.80 -1.56
C VAL A 77 -16.64 -10.23 -0.46
N GLU A 78 -16.16 -10.48 0.75
CA GLU A 78 -17.00 -10.84 1.89
C GLU A 78 -17.91 -9.69 2.33
N MET A 79 -17.41 -8.45 2.29
CA MET A 79 -18.21 -7.26 2.58
C MET A 79 -19.33 -7.09 1.56
N LEU A 80 -19.07 -7.31 0.26
CA LEU A 80 -20.11 -7.28 -0.75
C LEU A 80 -21.17 -8.36 -0.52
N ASP A 81 -20.77 -9.58 -0.19
CA ASP A 81 -21.71 -10.67 0.13
C ASP A 81 -22.61 -10.28 1.33
N LYS A 82 -22.04 -9.63 2.36
CA LYS A 82 -22.82 -9.09 3.48
C LYS A 82 -23.80 -8.00 3.05
N PHE A 83 -23.35 -6.99 2.29
CA PHE A 83 -24.22 -5.92 1.80
C PHE A 83 -25.37 -6.44 0.94
N ARG A 84 -25.08 -7.41 0.07
CA ARG A 84 -26.13 -8.07 -0.73
C ARG A 84 -27.16 -8.79 0.13
N ALA A 85 -26.68 -9.52 1.15
CA ALA A 85 -27.55 -10.23 2.08
C ALA A 85 -28.40 -9.25 2.92
N GLU A 86 -27.81 -8.18 3.43
CA GLU A 86 -28.49 -7.13 4.19
C GLU A 86 -29.52 -6.39 3.34
N ASN A 87 -29.16 -6.00 2.10
CA ASN A 87 -30.08 -5.34 1.17
C ASN A 87 -31.27 -6.22 0.84
N LYS A 88 -31.01 -7.52 0.58
CA LYS A 88 -32.08 -8.50 0.34
C LYS A 88 -33.00 -8.67 1.54
N ALA A 89 -32.43 -8.74 2.75
CA ALA A 89 -33.24 -8.83 3.98
C ALA A 89 -34.09 -7.56 4.18
N TYR A 90 -33.48 -6.38 4.01
CA TYR A 90 -34.16 -5.10 4.10
C TYR A 90 -35.32 -4.97 3.10
N ASN A 91 -35.06 -5.30 1.83
CA ASN A 91 -36.10 -5.25 0.79
C ASN A 91 -37.27 -6.23 1.08
N ALA A 92 -36.93 -7.43 1.56
CA ALA A 92 -37.94 -8.42 1.94
C ALA A 92 -38.80 -7.98 3.14
N GLU A 93 -38.16 -7.42 4.19
CA GLU A 93 -38.87 -6.92 5.38
C GLU A 93 -39.80 -5.75 5.04
N ASN A 94 -39.39 -4.86 4.16
CA ASN A 94 -40.17 -3.68 3.74
C ASN A 94 -41.04 -3.93 2.50
N ASN A 95 -41.04 -5.16 1.98
CA ASN A 95 -41.78 -5.55 0.76
C ASN A 95 -41.49 -4.68 -0.47
N LEU A 96 -40.21 -4.24 -0.60
CA LEU A 96 -39.75 -3.39 -1.69
C LEU A 96 -39.45 -4.22 -2.94
N LYS A 97 -39.64 -3.60 -4.10
CA LYS A 97 -39.34 -4.17 -5.41
C LYS A 97 -38.39 -3.24 -6.17
N GLU A 98 -37.65 -3.80 -7.11
CA GLU A 98 -36.84 -3.03 -8.02
C GLU A 98 -37.65 -1.91 -8.69
N GLY A 99 -37.16 -0.66 -8.53
CA GLY A 99 -37.85 0.56 -8.98
C GLY A 99 -38.56 1.35 -7.89
N ASP A 100 -38.72 0.81 -6.68
CA ASP A 100 -39.22 1.57 -5.53
C ASP A 100 -38.14 2.55 -5.04
N ALA A 101 -38.55 3.69 -4.47
CA ALA A 101 -37.63 4.75 -4.07
C ALA A 101 -36.61 4.31 -2.99
N ASP A 102 -37.02 3.42 -2.11
CA ASP A 102 -36.22 2.93 -0.98
C ASP A 102 -35.61 1.53 -1.25
N TYR A 103 -35.72 1.03 -2.49
CA TYR A 103 -35.15 -0.25 -2.87
C TYR A 103 -33.65 -0.21 -2.82
N ARG A 104 -33.03 -1.18 -2.14
CA ARG A 104 -31.58 -1.36 -2.08
C ARG A 104 -31.14 -2.39 -3.09
N ASP A 105 -30.10 -2.09 -3.85
CA ASP A 105 -29.56 -2.99 -4.87
C ASP A 105 -29.03 -4.29 -4.21
N GLU A 106 -29.64 -5.43 -4.58
CA GLU A 106 -29.24 -6.74 -4.09
C GLU A 106 -28.01 -7.32 -4.82
N ASN A 107 -27.59 -6.66 -5.91
CA ASN A 107 -26.44 -7.05 -6.72
C ASN A 107 -25.35 -5.96 -6.74
N VAL A 108 -25.11 -5.33 -5.61
CA VAL A 108 -24.05 -4.32 -5.49
C VAL A 108 -22.73 -4.88 -6.01
N MET A 109 -22.03 -4.13 -6.84
CA MET A 109 -20.72 -4.47 -7.41
C MET A 109 -19.75 -3.31 -7.23
N ILE A 110 -18.47 -3.62 -7.22
CA ILE A 110 -17.42 -2.63 -7.36
C ILE A 110 -17.34 -2.26 -8.84
N ASN A 111 -17.43 -0.99 -9.16
CA ASN A 111 -17.30 -0.50 -10.52
C ASN A 111 -16.05 0.38 -10.66
N ILE A 112 -15.15 0.01 -11.57
CA ILE A 112 -13.99 0.80 -11.94
C ILE A 112 -14.37 1.58 -13.20
N LEU A 113 -14.55 2.89 -13.05
CA LEU A 113 -15.05 3.76 -14.10
C LEU A 113 -13.95 4.67 -14.64
N PHE A 114 -13.69 4.56 -15.94
CA PHE A 114 -12.83 5.47 -16.69
C PHE A 114 -13.69 6.54 -17.38
N PRO A 115 -13.41 7.86 -17.17
CA PRO A 115 -14.20 8.96 -17.74
C PRO A 115 -13.88 9.25 -19.21
N VAL A 116 -13.35 8.27 -19.94
CA VAL A 116 -12.94 8.32 -21.35
C VAL A 116 -13.42 7.07 -22.10
N ASP A 117 -13.40 7.16 -23.42
CA ASP A 117 -13.67 5.99 -24.26
C ASP A 117 -12.48 5.00 -24.21
N LYS A 118 -12.75 3.71 -24.26
CA LYS A 118 -11.74 2.65 -24.15
C LYS A 118 -10.57 2.83 -25.13
N ASP A 119 -10.85 3.22 -26.37
CA ASP A 119 -9.83 3.39 -27.41
C ASP A 119 -8.88 4.57 -27.11
N ALA A 120 -9.31 5.55 -26.32
CA ALA A 120 -8.49 6.68 -25.94
C ALA A 120 -7.36 6.31 -24.97
N LEU A 121 -7.59 5.30 -24.13
CA LEU A 121 -6.61 4.80 -23.14
C LEU A 121 -5.48 4.00 -23.79
N GLN A 122 -5.71 3.42 -24.96
CA GLN A 122 -4.73 2.56 -25.64
C GLN A 122 -3.62 3.34 -26.37
N SER A 123 -3.69 4.66 -26.36
CA SER A 123 -2.72 5.52 -27.06
C SER A 123 -1.48 5.88 -26.22
N ASP A 124 -1.50 5.59 -24.92
CA ASP A 124 -0.43 5.92 -23.98
C ASP A 124 -0.12 4.73 -23.08
N ASP A 125 1.16 4.36 -22.99
CA ASP A 125 1.61 3.22 -22.20
C ASP A 125 1.22 3.38 -20.71
N THR A 126 1.23 4.60 -20.16
CA THR A 126 0.87 4.84 -18.76
C THR A 126 -0.61 4.57 -18.48
N THR A 127 -1.51 4.91 -19.40
CA THR A 127 -2.94 4.58 -19.25
C THR A 127 -3.22 3.11 -19.49
N LEU A 128 -2.41 2.46 -20.33
CA LEU A 128 -2.57 1.04 -20.67
C LEU A 128 -2.34 0.13 -19.45
N TYR A 129 -1.31 0.39 -18.63
CA TYR A 129 -1.07 -0.40 -17.41
C TYR A 129 -2.26 -0.38 -16.46
N VAL A 130 -2.83 0.79 -16.21
CA VAL A 130 -3.99 0.94 -15.32
C VAL A 130 -5.22 0.25 -15.89
N GLN A 131 -5.44 0.37 -17.20
CA GLN A 131 -6.54 -0.30 -17.89
C GLN A 131 -6.44 -1.83 -17.79
N GLU A 132 -5.27 -2.38 -18.08
CA GLU A 132 -5.05 -3.83 -18.08
C GLU A 132 -5.22 -4.42 -16.68
N ASN A 133 -4.71 -3.76 -15.64
CA ASN A 133 -4.92 -4.20 -14.27
C ASN A 133 -6.40 -4.14 -13.85
N ALA A 134 -7.15 -3.11 -14.25
CA ALA A 134 -8.60 -3.06 -14.00
C ALA A 134 -9.36 -4.22 -14.68
N GLU A 135 -8.99 -4.54 -15.93
CA GLU A 135 -9.58 -5.66 -16.67
C GLU A 135 -9.17 -7.02 -16.07
N GLU A 136 -7.97 -7.15 -15.52
CA GLU A 136 -7.50 -8.37 -14.85
C GLU A 136 -8.26 -8.58 -13.53
N LEU A 137 -8.46 -7.52 -12.72
CA LEU A 137 -9.32 -7.57 -11.53
C LEU A 137 -10.75 -8.00 -11.87
N ARG A 138 -11.31 -7.46 -12.95
CA ARG A 138 -12.62 -7.89 -13.42
C ARG A 138 -12.64 -9.36 -13.87
N ALA A 139 -11.57 -9.83 -14.49
CA ALA A 139 -11.49 -11.20 -14.98
C ALA A 139 -11.39 -12.21 -13.82
N GLU A 140 -10.68 -11.86 -12.74
CA GLU A 140 -10.56 -12.69 -11.53
C GLU A 140 -11.82 -12.66 -10.69
N PHE A 141 -12.47 -11.49 -10.56
CA PHE A 141 -13.69 -11.31 -9.75
C PHE A 141 -14.91 -10.90 -10.58
N PRO A 142 -15.35 -11.69 -11.57
CA PRO A 142 -16.39 -11.28 -12.53
C PRO A 142 -17.77 -11.06 -11.91
N ASP A 143 -18.05 -11.67 -10.75
CA ASP A 143 -19.30 -11.52 -10.02
C ASP A 143 -19.29 -10.34 -9.04
N TYR A 144 -18.13 -9.68 -8.85
CA TYR A 144 -17.93 -8.62 -7.86
C TYR A 144 -17.39 -7.33 -8.45
N ILE A 145 -16.63 -7.38 -9.55
CA ILE A 145 -15.96 -6.22 -10.15
C ILE A 145 -16.42 -6.02 -11.59
N THR A 146 -16.79 -4.78 -11.92
CA THR A 146 -17.08 -4.33 -13.29
C THR A 146 -16.12 -3.22 -13.70
N VAL A 147 -15.86 -3.12 -15.01
CA VAL A 147 -15.09 -2.01 -15.60
C VAL A 147 -15.97 -1.29 -16.61
N GLU A 148 -16.15 0.00 -16.42
CA GLU A 148 -16.98 0.87 -17.25
C GLU A 148 -16.12 1.93 -17.93
N TYR A 149 -16.36 2.16 -19.21
CA TYR A 149 -15.74 3.24 -19.99
C TYR A 149 -16.84 4.19 -20.44
N ALA A 150 -16.86 5.39 -19.89
CA ALA A 150 -17.91 6.38 -20.18
C ALA A 150 -17.28 7.77 -20.32
N ASN A 151 -17.24 8.29 -21.53
CA ASN A 151 -16.69 9.61 -21.79
C ASN A 151 -17.47 10.69 -21.01
N SER A 152 -16.79 11.38 -20.09
CA SER A 152 -17.42 12.37 -19.20
C SER A 152 -17.96 13.59 -19.93
N LEU A 153 -17.38 13.95 -21.08
CA LEU A 153 -17.83 15.05 -21.91
C LEU A 153 -19.17 14.71 -22.63
N ASN A 154 -19.31 13.44 -23.02
CA ASN A 154 -20.50 12.96 -23.73
C ASN A 154 -21.63 12.52 -22.77
N ASN A 155 -21.29 12.12 -21.54
CA ASN A 155 -22.21 11.59 -20.53
C ASN A 155 -22.15 12.35 -19.20
N PRO A 156 -22.31 13.68 -19.16
CA PRO A 156 -22.15 14.46 -17.93
C PRO A 156 -23.12 14.06 -16.80
N LYS A 157 -24.26 13.46 -17.14
CA LYS A 157 -25.23 12.99 -16.12
C LYS A 157 -24.70 11.83 -15.29
N ARG A 158 -23.88 10.95 -15.89
CA ARG A 158 -23.28 9.78 -15.21
C ARG A 158 -22.32 10.22 -14.11
N PHE A 159 -21.65 11.36 -14.31
CA PHE A 159 -20.63 11.88 -13.41
C PHE A 159 -21.14 12.87 -12.37
N ARG A 160 -22.41 13.29 -12.47
CA ARG A 160 -22.96 14.32 -11.56
C ARG A 160 -22.86 13.95 -10.08
N LYS A 161 -22.98 12.67 -9.76
CA LYS A 161 -22.95 12.18 -8.36
C LYS A 161 -21.59 12.32 -7.68
N TYR A 162 -20.51 12.47 -8.46
CA TYR A 162 -19.16 12.60 -7.93
C TYR A 162 -18.72 14.05 -7.72
N LEU A 163 -19.54 15.01 -8.10
CA LEU A 163 -19.21 16.43 -8.00
C LEU A 163 -19.76 16.98 -6.69
N SER A 164 -18.89 17.52 -5.82
CA SER A 164 -19.28 18.17 -4.57
C SER A 164 -19.86 19.58 -4.81
N SER A 165 -19.50 20.22 -5.93
CA SER A 165 -20.03 21.52 -6.35
C SER A 165 -20.29 21.57 -7.86
N ASN A 166 -21.11 22.54 -8.30
CA ASN A 166 -21.38 22.75 -9.73
C ASN A 166 -20.15 23.25 -10.52
N ALA A 167 -19.07 23.61 -9.83
CA ALA A 167 -17.82 24.12 -10.44
C ALA A 167 -16.79 23.02 -10.67
N GLU A 168 -16.90 21.90 -9.97
CA GLU A 168 -15.99 20.77 -10.12
C GLU A 168 -16.23 20.04 -11.44
N LYS A 169 -15.16 19.55 -12.03
CA LYS A 169 -15.16 18.73 -13.23
C LYS A 169 -14.35 17.48 -12.97
N ILE A 170 -14.86 16.35 -13.44
CA ILE A 170 -14.07 15.11 -13.47
C ILE A 170 -13.04 15.26 -14.58
N SER A 171 -11.77 15.15 -14.23
CA SER A 171 -10.67 15.14 -15.20
C SER A 171 -10.72 13.89 -16.07
N LEU A 172 -10.22 13.95 -17.29
CA LEU A 172 -10.16 12.79 -18.21
C LEU A 172 -9.13 11.76 -17.78
N ASP A 173 -8.18 12.16 -16.93
CA ASP A 173 -7.17 11.31 -16.33
C ASP A 173 -7.55 10.78 -14.94
N SER A 174 -8.82 10.95 -14.53
CA SER A 174 -9.36 10.37 -13.30
C SER A 174 -9.72 8.91 -13.51
N ILE A 175 -9.60 8.11 -12.46
CA ILE A 175 -10.14 6.76 -12.35
C ILE A 175 -11.07 6.75 -11.13
N ILE A 176 -12.31 6.34 -11.31
CA ILE A 176 -13.31 6.34 -10.25
C ILE A 176 -13.60 4.90 -9.86
N ILE A 177 -13.37 4.57 -8.61
CA ILE A 177 -13.72 3.27 -8.03
C ILE A 177 -14.93 3.50 -7.13
N GLU A 178 -16.02 2.80 -7.36
CA GLU A 178 -17.26 2.97 -6.61
C GLU A 178 -17.89 1.65 -6.20
N CYS A 179 -18.60 1.66 -5.07
CA CYS A 179 -19.44 0.56 -4.60
C CYS A 179 -20.69 1.15 -3.93
N GLY A 180 -21.86 0.93 -4.52
CA GLY A 180 -23.09 1.54 -4.03
C GLY A 180 -23.07 3.07 -4.04
N THR A 181 -23.09 3.68 -2.87
CA THR A 181 -23.01 5.15 -2.69
C THR A 181 -21.60 5.65 -2.47
N GLU A 182 -20.69 4.78 -2.03
CA GLU A 182 -19.30 5.13 -1.74
C GLU A 182 -18.47 5.15 -3.01
N PHE A 183 -17.55 6.10 -3.09
CA PHE A 183 -16.63 6.19 -4.22
C PHE A 183 -15.29 6.83 -3.82
N ARG A 184 -14.26 6.53 -4.61
CA ARG A 184 -12.95 7.17 -4.57
C ARG A 184 -12.59 7.62 -5.98
N ILE A 185 -12.06 8.84 -6.08
CA ILE A 185 -11.53 9.39 -7.33
C ILE A 185 -10.01 9.40 -7.18
N ARG A 186 -9.34 8.73 -8.10
CA ARG A 186 -7.89 8.74 -8.21
C ARG A 186 -7.51 9.42 -9.51
N THR A 187 -6.42 10.15 -9.51
CA THR A 187 -5.83 10.61 -10.76
C THR A 187 -4.93 9.54 -11.35
N LEU A 188 -4.74 9.53 -12.64
CA LEU A 188 -3.80 8.62 -13.29
C LEU A 188 -2.40 8.73 -12.66
N ARG A 189 -2.01 9.95 -12.25
CA ARG A 189 -0.73 10.20 -11.59
C ARG A 189 -0.56 9.39 -10.29
N SER A 190 -1.63 9.15 -9.52
CA SER A 190 -1.56 8.39 -8.25
C SER A 190 -1.30 6.89 -8.43
N PHE A 191 -1.33 6.38 -9.65
CA PHE A 191 -0.95 5.01 -9.99
C PHE A 191 0.55 4.86 -10.27
N TYR A 192 1.31 5.94 -10.19
CA TYR A 192 2.73 5.97 -10.47
C TYR A 192 3.49 6.67 -9.37
N ILE A 193 4.73 6.28 -9.20
CA ILE A 193 5.69 6.98 -8.35
C ILE A 193 6.67 7.71 -9.25
N PHE A 194 6.94 8.96 -8.93
CA PHE A 194 7.72 9.86 -9.77
C PHE A 194 9.07 10.18 -9.13
N ASP A 195 10.11 10.25 -9.95
CA ASP A 195 11.34 10.98 -9.64
C ASP A 195 11.30 12.29 -10.43
N LYS A 196 11.02 13.41 -9.74
CA LYS A 196 10.75 14.72 -10.32
C LYS A 196 9.49 14.73 -11.21
N GLU A 197 9.65 14.70 -12.53
CA GLU A 197 8.54 14.73 -13.49
C GLU A 197 8.39 13.41 -14.26
N GLU A 198 9.33 12.47 -14.11
CA GLU A 198 9.31 11.18 -14.82
C GLU A 198 8.83 10.06 -13.89
N PRO A 199 7.86 9.24 -14.34
CA PRO A 199 7.44 8.08 -13.56
C PRO A 199 8.57 7.05 -13.54
N TYR A 200 8.98 6.61 -12.34
CA TYR A 200 10.00 5.57 -12.19
C TYR A 200 9.45 4.22 -11.74
N ALA A 201 8.23 4.19 -11.21
CA ALA A 201 7.57 2.96 -10.79
C ALA A 201 6.06 3.00 -11.00
N TYR A 202 5.46 1.83 -11.19
CA TYR A 202 4.02 1.63 -11.26
C TYR A 202 3.49 1.10 -9.93
N ASN A 203 2.51 1.77 -9.35
CA ASN A 203 1.90 1.48 -8.05
C ASN A 203 0.40 1.12 -8.17
N GLY A 204 0.01 0.56 -9.31
CA GLY A 204 -1.41 0.34 -9.63
C GLY A 204 -2.11 -0.67 -8.73
N GLU A 205 -1.43 -1.74 -8.31
CA GLU A 205 -2.01 -2.74 -7.42
C GLU A 205 -2.42 -2.13 -6.08
N LYS A 206 -1.52 -1.37 -5.46
CA LYS A 206 -1.78 -0.68 -4.19
C LYS A 206 -2.89 0.37 -4.34
N ALA A 207 -2.88 1.14 -5.43
CA ALA A 207 -3.90 2.15 -5.72
C ALA A 207 -5.31 1.53 -5.91
N PHE A 208 -5.43 0.42 -6.63
CA PHE A 208 -6.69 -0.31 -6.76
C PHE A 208 -7.11 -0.95 -5.45
N ALA A 209 -6.23 -1.73 -4.81
CA ALA A 209 -6.54 -2.44 -3.57
C ALA A 209 -7.01 -1.47 -2.48
N SER A 210 -6.28 -0.36 -2.26
CA SER A 210 -6.67 0.65 -1.26
C SER A 210 -8.02 1.30 -1.57
N SER A 211 -8.28 1.60 -2.85
CA SER A 211 -9.55 2.20 -3.26
C SER A 211 -10.72 1.22 -3.13
N ILE A 212 -10.51 -0.04 -3.52
CA ILE A 212 -11.50 -1.11 -3.37
C ILE A 212 -11.82 -1.34 -1.89
N LEU A 213 -10.80 -1.47 -1.03
CA LEU A 213 -10.98 -1.57 0.41
C LEU A 213 -11.78 -0.39 0.98
N ALA A 214 -11.47 0.83 0.54
CA ALA A 214 -12.12 2.04 1.04
C ALA A 214 -13.61 2.13 0.64
N VAL A 215 -14.00 1.68 -0.55
CA VAL A 215 -15.40 1.76 -1.02
C VAL A 215 -16.26 0.56 -0.59
N THR A 216 -15.64 -0.52 -0.15
CA THR A 216 -16.38 -1.71 0.33
C THR A 216 -16.56 -1.72 1.84
N ARG A 217 -15.99 -0.77 2.57
CA ARG A 217 -16.20 -0.61 4.01
C ARG A 217 -17.56 0.04 4.27
N ALA A 218 -18.20 -0.35 5.37
CA ALA A 218 -19.45 0.28 5.81
C ALA A 218 -19.23 1.77 6.11
N GLU A 219 -18.09 2.09 6.75
CA GLU A 219 -17.63 3.46 7.00
C GLU A 219 -16.10 3.48 6.87
N ALA A 220 -15.56 4.45 6.15
CA ALA A 220 -14.10 4.62 6.09
C ALA A 220 -13.57 5.02 7.48
N PRO A 221 -12.58 4.32 8.03
CA PRO A 221 -12.01 4.67 9.32
C PRO A 221 -11.44 6.08 9.27
N LEU A 222 -11.65 6.82 10.34
CA LEU A 222 -11.16 8.19 10.48
C LEU A 222 -9.82 8.18 11.23
N ALA A 223 -8.82 8.83 10.65
CA ALA A 223 -7.60 9.19 11.33
C ALA A 223 -7.54 10.71 11.53
N CYS A 224 -7.26 11.15 12.74
CA CYS A 224 -7.06 12.55 13.04
C CYS A 224 -5.57 12.84 13.28
N TYR A 225 -5.10 14.00 12.84
CA TYR A 225 -3.76 14.45 13.18
C TYR A 225 -3.78 15.84 13.83
N THR A 226 -3.01 16.00 14.90
CA THR A 226 -2.96 17.26 15.66
C THR A 226 -2.28 18.37 14.86
N VAL A 227 -2.73 19.61 15.03
CA VAL A 227 -2.20 20.78 14.30
C VAL A 227 -1.96 21.99 15.20
N ASN A 228 -2.20 21.89 16.51
CA ASN A 228 -2.16 23.04 17.43
C ASN A 228 -0.88 23.13 18.26
N HIS A 229 0.07 22.19 18.08
CA HIS A 229 1.36 22.20 18.79
C HIS A 229 2.53 22.50 17.83
N ARG A 230 2.27 23.19 16.71
CA ARG A 230 3.23 23.47 15.62
C ARG A 230 3.87 22.22 15.06
N GLU A 231 3.06 21.22 14.80
CA GLU A 231 3.45 19.95 14.21
C GLU A 231 4.08 20.15 12.83
N SER A 232 5.03 19.30 12.49
CA SER A 232 5.78 19.37 11.24
C SER A 232 5.93 18.01 10.60
N PHE A 233 5.17 17.75 9.55
CA PHE A 233 5.33 16.56 8.71
C PHE A 233 6.47 16.73 7.71
N PRO A 234 7.22 15.65 7.42
CA PRO A 234 8.11 15.62 6.25
C PRO A 234 7.31 15.87 4.97
N LYS A 235 7.83 16.75 4.12
CA LYS A 235 7.21 17.11 2.85
C LYS A 235 8.01 16.55 1.70
N SER A 236 7.32 16.05 0.68
CA SER A 236 7.94 15.66 -0.58
C SER A 236 8.28 16.90 -1.42
N ALA A 237 9.20 16.72 -2.36
CA ALA A 237 9.42 17.71 -3.41
C ALA A 237 8.29 17.71 -4.46
N GLU A 238 7.45 16.69 -4.45
CA GLU A 238 6.29 16.57 -5.32
C GLU A 238 5.13 17.42 -4.81
N LEU A 239 4.35 17.93 -5.75
CA LEU A 239 3.20 18.76 -5.46
C LEU A 239 1.92 17.98 -5.75
N ASN A 240 0.90 18.19 -4.92
CA ASN A 240 -0.46 17.74 -5.19
C ASN A 240 -1.12 18.58 -6.29
N GLU A 241 -2.38 18.27 -6.61
CA GLU A 241 -3.14 18.98 -7.64
C GLU A 241 -3.35 20.48 -7.35
N ASP A 242 -3.34 20.86 -6.08
CA ASP A 242 -3.47 22.24 -5.61
C ASP A 242 -2.12 22.99 -5.62
N GLY A 243 -1.03 22.31 -5.97
CA GLY A 243 0.33 22.88 -5.98
C GLY A 243 0.99 22.94 -4.61
N GLU A 244 0.45 22.23 -3.60
CA GLU A 244 1.04 22.11 -2.28
C GLU A 244 1.93 20.87 -2.20
N PRO A 245 3.03 20.90 -1.43
CA PRO A 245 3.88 19.74 -1.24
C PRO A 245 3.13 18.54 -0.65
N LEU A 246 3.27 17.36 -1.26
CA LEU A 246 2.73 16.11 -0.73
C LEU A 246 3.32 15.80 0.65
N ILE A 247 2.51 15.25 1.53
CA ILE A 247 2.91 14.72 2.83
C ILE A 247 2.88 13.19 2.75
N PRO A 248 4.03 12.52 2.57
CA PRO A 248 4.06 11.08 2.28
C PRO A 248 3.36 10.22 3.32
N PHE A 249 3.43 10.61 4.59
CA PHE A 249 2.74 9.91 5.67
C PHE A 249 1.21 9.92 5.49
N LEU A 250 0.64 11.07 5.11
CA LEU A 250 -0.80 11.18 4.89
C LEU A 250 -1.23 10.42 3.62
N ASP A 251 -0.39 10.39 2.60
CA ASP A 251 -0.62 9.62 1.39
C ASP A 251 -0.67 8.11 1.70
N VAL A 252 0.28 7.59 2.48
CA VAL A 252 0.25 6.19 2.95
C VAL A 252 -1.00 5.90 3.80
N LEU A 253 -1.40 6.84 4.65
CA LEU A 253 -2.60 6.72 5.48
C LEU A 253 -3.88 6.65 4.63
N GLU A 254 -3.99 7.49 3.60
CA GLU A 254 -5.09 7.45 2.65
C GLU A 254 -5.07 6.18 1.80
N ASN A 255 -3.89 5.72 1.41
CA ASN A 255 -3.70 4.44 0.71
C ASN A 255 -4.09 3.24 1.58
N ALA A 256 -3.96 3.35 2.90
CA ALA A 256 -4.53 2.40 3.86
C ALA A 256 -6.06 2.48 3.98
N GLY A 257 -6.71 3.41 3.28
CA GLY A 257 -8.16 3.57 3.24
C GLY A 257 -8.74 4.43 4.36
N TYR A 258 -7.92 5.14 5.10
CA TYR A 258 -8.38 6.10 6.11
C TYR A 258 -8.80 7.42 5.46
N ARG A 259 -9.75 8.11 6.11
CA ARG A 259 -9.93 9.55 5.92
C ARG A 259 -9.05 10.26 6.92
N ALA A 260 -8.12 11.08 6.43
CA ALA A 260 -7.28 11.91 7.29
C ALA A 260 -7.91 13.29 7.50
N GLN A 261 -7.96 13.77 8.74
CA GLN A 261 -8.39 15.15 9.03
C GLN A 261 -7.55 15.79 10.13
N PRO A 262 -7.26 17.11 10.00
CA PRO A 262 -6.61 17.86 11.05
C PRO A 262 -7.56 18.05 12.25
N ILE A 263 -6.99 18.09 13.46
CA ILE A 263 -7.72 18.39 14.68
C ILE A 263 -6.94 19.37 15.60
N ASP A 264 -7.63 20.37 16.09
CA ASP A 264 -7.13 21.28 17.14
C ASP A 264 -7.69 20.85 18.51
N LEU A 265 -6.89 20.06 19.25
CA LEU A 265 -7.31 19.53 20.56
C LEU A 265 -7.63 20.61 21.59
N SER A 266 -7.12 21.83 21.41
CA SER A 266 -7.44 22.94 22.30
C SER A 266 -8.87 23.48 22.10
N LYS A 267 -9.50 23.19 20.96
CA LYS A 267 -10.82 23.70 20.58
C LYS A 267 -11.87 22.62 20.40
N GLU A 268 -11.45 21.43 19.96
CA GLU A 268 -12.33 20.37 19.51
C GLU A 268 -12.13 19.11 20.35
N ASP A 269 -13.18 18.31 20.45
CA ASP A 269 -13.09 16.98 21.02
C ASP A 269 -12.76 15.97 19.89
N ILE A 270 -12.06 14.88 20.24
CA ILE A 270 -11.72 13.84 19.28
C ILE A 270 -13.02 13.16 18.82
N PRO A 271 -13.31 13.11 17.52
CA PRO A 271 -14.52 12.46 17.02
C PRO A 271 -14.59 10.98 17.45
N GLU A 272 -15.78 10.49 17.78
CA GLU A 272 -15.99 9.08 18.16
C GLU A 272 -15.61 8.11 17.03
N ALA A 273 -15.73 8.53 15.76
CA ALA A 273 -15.32 7.76 14.60
C ALA A 273 -13.79 7.72 14.40
N CYS A 274 -13.03 8.54 15.14
CA CYS A 274 -11.57 8.54 15.03
C CYS A 274 -10.99 7.25 15.61
N ARG A 275 -10.31 6.46 14.79
CA ARG A 275 -9.66 5.21 15.20
C ARG A 275 -8.17 5.37 15.44
N LEU A 276 -7.56 6.34 14.79
CA LEU A 276 -6.14 6.61 14.88
C LEU A 276 -5.91 8.11 15.06
N LEU A 277 -5.30 8.48 16.17
CA LEU A 277 -4.84 9.85 16.42
C LEU A 277 -3.33 9.91 16.25
N ILE A 278 -2.85 10.96 15.58
CA ILE A 278 -1.44 11.10 15.22
C ILE A 278 -0.95 12.48 15.67
N THR A 279 0.17 12.50 16.36
CA THR A 279 0.94 13.73 16.66
C THR A 279 2.31 13.61 16.02
N PHE A 280 2.67 14.58 15.17
CA PHE A 280 3.88 14.50 14.39
C PHE A 280 4.81 15.68 14.67
N ASP A 281 5.94 15.41 15.37
CA ASP A 281 6.98 16.39 15.68
C ASP A 281 6.46 17.67 16.38
N PRO A 282 5.72 17.54 17.49
CA PRO A 282 5.16 18.70 18.20
C PRO A 282 6.27 19.58 18.76
N LYS A 283 6.10 20.90 18.67
CA LYS A 283 7.07 21.89 19.18
C LYS A 283 6.56 22.61 20.43
N ASP A 284 5.26 22.61 20.67
CA ASP A 284 4.62 23.15 21.87
C ASP A 284 4.02 22.00 22.70
N ASP A 285 4.04 22.15 24.03
CA ASP A 285 3.57 21.12 24.96
C ASP A 285 2.04 21.09 25.06
N PHE A 286 1.52 19.93 25.42
CA PHE A 286 0.10 19.68 25.60
C PHE A 286 -0.42 20.30 26.91
N ILE A 287 -1.68 20.68 26.92
CA ILE A 287 -2.34 21.23 28.14
C ILE A 287 -2.79 20.06 29.02
N SER A 288 -2.21 19.97 30.22
CA SER A 288 -2.68 19.03 31.26
C SER A 288 -4.03 19.44 31.82
N GLY A 289 -4.93 18.51 32.12
CA GLY A 289 -6.29 18.75 32.60
C GLY A 289 -6.39 19.34 34.05
N ASN A 290 -5.26 19.60 34.72
CA ASN A 290 -5.21 19.98 36.14
C ASN A 290 -5.34 21.48 36.42
N THR A 291 -5.69 22.32 35.45
CA THR A 291 -5.67 23.79 35.63
C THR A 291 -6.95 24.41 36.18
N GLY A 292 -7.90 23.64 36.71
CA GLY A 292 -9.08 24.19 37.43
C GLY A 292 -10.00 25.12 36.63
N LEU A 293 -9.74 25.34 35.36
CA LEU A 293 -10.59 26.04 34.41
C LEU A 293 -11.44 24.98 33.67
N GLU A 294 -12.71 25.26 33.46
CA GLU A 294 -13.76 24.39 32.95
C GLU A 294 -13.53 23.80 31.51
N LYS A 295 -12.33 23.92 30.95
CA LYS A 295 -11.96 23.24 29.71
C LYS A 295 -11.23 21.95 30.03
N GLN A 296 -11.74 20.84 29.55
CA GLN A 296 -11.01 19.57 29.54
C GLN A 296 -9.64 19.81 28.94
N GLY A 297 -8.57 19.46 29.66
CA GLY A 297 -7.22 19.52 29.10
C GLY A 297 -7.07 18.54 27.94
N GLU A 298 -6.13 18.82 27.06
CA GLU A 298 -5.89 17.99 25.86
C GLU A 298 -5.51 16.56 26.25
N LEU A 299 -4.68 16.38 27.28
CA LEU A 299 -4.31 15.06 27.80
C LEU A 299 -5.50 14.28 28.36
N LYS A 300 -6.49 14.98 28.96
CA LYS A 300 -7.71 14.30 29.39
C LYS A 300 -8.54 13.79 28.21
N LYS A 301 -8.56 14.52 27.09
CA LYS A 301 -9.21 14.04 25.86
C LYS A 301 -8.49 12.82 25.29
N LEU A 302 -7.14 12.79 25.38
CA LEU A 302 -6.35 11.61 25.00
C LEU A 302 -6.65 10.41 25.89
N ASP A 303 -6.75 10.59 27.21
CA ASP A 303 -7.12 9.53 28.15
C ASP A 303 -8.49 8.94 27.81
N ASP A 304 -9.49 9.80 27.61
CA ASP A 304 -10.85 9.38 27.30
C ASP A 304 -10.91 8.66 25.93
N TYR A 305 -10.11 9.13 24.96
CA TYR A 305 -9.98 8.53 23.64
C TYR A 305 -9.34 7.14 23.70
N LEU A 306 -8.27 6.97 24.48
CA LEU A 306 -7.61 5.67 24.65
C LEU A 306 -8.44 4.70 25.52
N ALA A 307 -9.20 5.23 26.48
CA ALA A 307 -10.15 4.41 27.25
C ALA A 307 -11.26 3.81 26.36
N ALA A 308 -11.55 4.44 25.21
CA ALA A 308 -12.42 3.88 24.16
C ALA A 308 -11.70 2.90 23.23
N ARG A 309 -10.49 2.44 23.58
CA ARG A 309 -9.68 1.42 22.89
C ARG A 309 -9.28 1.81 21.46
N ASN A 310 -8.89 3.06 21.31
CA ASN A 310 -8.35 3.60 20.07
C ASN A 310 -6.81 3.62 20.09
N ALA A 311 -6.19 4.12 19.04
CA ALA A 311 -4.76 4.15 18.90
C ALA A 311 -4.20 5.58 18.79
N TYR A 312 -3.07 5.83 19.46
CA TYR A 312 -2.35 7.08 19.40
C TYR A 312 -0.90 6.87 18.93
N MET A 313 -0.49 7.57 17.90
CA MET A 313 0.86 7.53 17.37
C MET A 313 1.56 8.87 17.57
N VAL A 314 2.76 8.84 18.14
CA VAL A 314 3.60 10.01 18.37
C VAL A 314 4.94 9.84 17.66
N PHE A 315 5.26 10.79 16.80
CA PHE A 315 6.55 10.89 16.14
C PHE A 315 7.33 12.06 16.72
N VAL A 316 8.57 11.83 17.08
CA VAL A 316 9.47 12.84 17.63
C VAL A 316 10.79 12.89 16.89
N SER A 317 11.43 14.05 16.89
CA SER A 317 12.71 14.29 16.23
C SER A 317 13.73 14.88 17.22
N PRO A 318 15.02 14.91 16.88
CA PRO A 318 16.02 15.62 17.67
C PRO A 318 15.67 17.11 17.94
N ASP A 319 14.85 17.70 17.08
CA ASP A 319 14.38 19.08 17.21
C ASP A 319 13.12 19.20 18.09
N THR A 320 12.55 18.08 18.54
CA THR A 320 11.47 18.06 19.51
C THR A 320 12.04 18.45 20.90
N GLY A 321 11.67 19.61 21.38
CA GLY A 321 12.04 20.08 22.71
C GLY A 321 11.56 19.14 23.82
N LYS A 322 11.88 19.48 25.06
CA LYS A 322 11.27 18.77 26.19
C LYS A 322 9.83 19.24 26.35
N LEU A 323 8.89 18.31 26.26
CA LEU A 323 7.44 18.50 26.39
C LEU A 323 6.99 17.80 27.68
N GLU A 324 7.02 18.55 28.79
CA GLU A 324 6.88 17.96 30.13
C GLU A 324 5.55 17.22 30.31
N ASN A 325 4.44 17.79 29.84
CA ASN A 325 3.12 17.18 29.98
C ASN A 325 2.95 15.96 29.05
N LEU A 326 3.39 16.06 27.80
CA LEU A 326 3.32 14.94 26.87
C LEU A 326 4.25 13.80 27.30
N GLU A 327 5.47 14.11 27.78
CA GLU A 327 6.42 13.09 28.26
C GLU A 327 5.92 12.42 29.54
N GLU A 328 5.24 13.16 30.46
CA GLU A 328 4.59 12.57 31.64
C GLU A 328 3.47 11.60 31.20
N PHE A 329 2.63 12.01 30.27
CA PHE A 329 1.57 11.17 29.71
C PHE A 329 2.14 9.88 29.05
N LEU A 330 3.17 10.02 28.21
CA LEU A 330 3.85 8.85 27.61
C LEU A 330 4.45 7.94 28.68
N GLY A 331 5.00 8.54 29.77
CA GLY A 331 5.52 7.80 30.92
C GLY A 331 4.46 6.97 31.64
N GLU A 332 3.22 7.44 31.75
CA GLU A 332 2.09 6.67 32.28
C GLU A 332 1.78 5.43 31.41
N TRP A 333 2.03 5.53 30.09
CA TRP A 333 1.94 4.42 29.13
C TRP A 333 3.22 3.59 29.05
N GLY A 334 4.24 3.91 29.86
CA GLY A 334 5.49 3.15 29.92
C GLY A 334 6.53 3.54 28.87
N LEU A 335 6.32 4.61 28.13
CA LEU A 335 7.20 5.08 27.07
C LEU A 335 7.95 6.33 27.54
N GLU A 336 9.24 6.41 27.25
CA GLU A 336 10.09 7.53 27.65
C GLU A 336 11.02 7.94 26.50
N ILE A 337 11.23 9.25 26.30
CA ILE A 337 12.26 9.79 25.43
C ILE A 337 13.58 9.81 26.21
N ARG A 338 14.59 9.12 25.72
CA ARG A 338 15.89 9.05 26.38
C ARG A 338 16.64 10.37 26.25
N ARG A 339 16.95 11.01 27.38
CA ARG A 339 17.62 12.31 27.42
C ARG A 339 18.88 12.29 28.29
N ASN A 340 19.81 13.19 27.99
CA ASN A 340 20.91 13.55 28.87
C ASN A 340 20.65 14.97 29.39
N GLY A 341 20.07 15.07 30.59
CA GLY A 341 19.49 16.32 31.07
C GLY A 341 18.27 16.71 30.25
N ASN A 342 18.29 17.84 29.57
CA ASN A 342 17.22 18.28 28.68
C ASN A 342 17.46 17.90 27.21
N ASP A 343 18.70 17.52 26.87
CA ASP A 343 19.08 17.23 25.49
C ASP A 343 18.65 15.81 25.11
N PRO A 344 17.98 15.61 23.96
CA PRO A 344 17.66 14.29 23.47
C PRO A 344 18.93 13.51 23.10
N ILE A 345 18.92 12.20 23.29
CA ILE A 345 20.00 11.34 22.81
C ILE A 345 19.71 10.94 21.36
N THR A 346 20.47 11.49 20.42
CA THR A 346 20.42 11.10 19.01
C THR A 346 21.28 9.87 18.78
N VAL A 347 20.83 8.97 17.91
CA VAL A 347 21.51 7.71 17.65
C VAL A 347 22.24 7.77 16.29
N ARG A 348 23.46 7.25 16.24
CA ARG A 348 24.29 7.12 15.02
C ARG A 348 24.95 5.76 14.98
N ASP A 349 25.07 5.19 13.79
CA ASP A 349 25.77 3.93 13.57
C ASP A 349 26.68 4.01 12.35
N ASN A 350 28.00 3.86 12.55
CA ASN A 350 28.97 3.93 11.47
C ASN A 350 29.11 2.62 10.68
N GLN A 351 28.52 1.52 11.16
CA GLN A 351 28.66 0.19 10.54
C GLN A 351 27.33 -0.27 9.92
N ASN A 352 26.22 0.02 10.58
CA ASN A 352 24.87 -0.37 10.15
C ASN A 352 24.08 0.89 9.78
N SER A 353 24.52 1.56 8.73
CA SER A 353 23.90 2.78 8.22
C SER A 353 23.64 2.68 6.71
N ASN A 354 22.64 3.42 6.27
CA ASN A 354 22.24 3.44 4.87
C ASN A 354 23.13 4.39 4.06
N LEU A 355 23.67 3.90 2.95
CA LEU A 355 24.46 4.68 1.99
C LEU A 355 25.59 5.52 2.64
N ASN A 356 26.26 4.99 3.67
CA ASN A 356 27.29 5.67 4.45
C ASN A 356 26.82 6.94 5.19
N ASN A 357 25.52 7.14 5.34
CA ASN A 357 24.94 8.15 6.22
C ASN A 357 24.73 7.56 7.61
N TYR A 358 25.66 7.80 8.53
CA TYR A 358 25.62 7.24 9.90
C TYR A 358 24.46 7.73 10.76
N GLU A 359 23.69 8.72 10.31
CA GLU A 359 22.44 9.18 10.91
C GLU A 359 21.22 8.43 10.38
N ALA A 360 21.35 7.74 9.23
CA ALA A 360 20.31 6.88 8.65
C ALA A 360 20.54 5.42 9.09
N ILE A 361 19.99 5.05 10.23
CA ILE A 361 20.25 3.79 10.90
C ILE A 361 19.46 2.66 10.26
N ILE A 362 20.13 1.59 9.86
CA ILE A 362 19.50 0.32 9.57
C ILE A 362 19.10 -0.31 10.90
N SER A 363 17.83 -0.52 11.13
CA SER A 363 17.32 -1.06 12.39
C SER A 363 17.17 -2.58 12.38
N GLN A 364 17.00 -3.14 13.57
CA GLN A 364 16.56 -4.51 13.80
C GLN A 364 15.18 -4.48 14.43
N TYR A 365 14.27 -5.34 13.99
CA TYR A 365 13.03 -5.57 14.74
C TYR A 365 13.31 -6.46 15.96
N ASP A 366 12.53 -6.28 17.00
CA ASP A 366 12.62 -7.12 18.19
C ASP A 366 11.75 -8.38 18.03
N THR A 367 12.21 -9.52 18.52
CA THR A 367 11.47 -10.78 18.46
C THR A 367 10.52 -10.84 19.66
N ASN A 368 9.31 -10.35 19.47
CA ASN A 368 8.22 -10.44 20.46
C ASN A 368 6.90 -10.71 19.72
N ASP A 369 5.88 -11.12 20.45
CA ASP A 369 4.60 -11.55 19.87
C ASP A 369 3.92 -10.47 19.02
N ILE A 370 4.04 -9.21 19.43
CA ILE A 370 3.51 -8.08 18.65
C ILE A 370 4.24 -7.98 17.31
N MET A 371 5.57 -8.05 17.34
CA MET A 371 6.37 -7.91 16.12
C MET A 371 6.29 -9.13 15.21
N GLU A 372 6.00 -10.32 15.75
CA GLU A 372 5.76 -11.51 14.92
C GLU A 372 4.59 -11.28 13.96
N GLY A 373 3.49 -10.68 14.43
CA GLY A 373 2.36 -10.33 13.58
C GLY A 373 2.59 -9.09 12.68
N TRP A 374 3.36 -8.11 13.16
CA TRP A 374 3.55 -6.85 12.42
C TRP A 374 4.73 -6.87 11.44
N ALA A 375 5.72 -7.73 11.69
CA ALA A 375 6.89 -7.89 10.83
C ALA A 375 6.75 -9.08 9.86
N GLU A 376 5.67 -9.83 9.93
CA GLU A 376 5.37 -10.88 8.97
C GLU A 376 5.22 -10.28 7.58
N GLY A 377 6.10 -10.69 6.66
CA GLY A 377 6.15 -10.12 5.31
C GLY A 377 7.13 -8.95 5.12
N LEU A 378 7.72 -8.38 6.18
CA LEU A 378 8.78 -7.39 6.02
C LEU A 378 10.04 -8.02 5.45
N SER A 379 10.23 -7.93 4.15
CA SER A 379 11.42 -8.45 3.46
C SER A 379 12.56 -7.43 3.40
N SER A 380 12.26 -6.14 3.54
CA SER A 380 13.16 -5.02 3.36
C SER A 380 13.62 -4.40 4.68
N LYS A 381 14.74 -3.69 4.63
CA LYS A 381 15.29 -3.01 5.80
C LYS A 381 14.47 -1.79 6.16
N VAL A 382 14.18 -1.62 7.44
CA VAL A 382 13.53 -0.41 7.98
C VAL A 382 14.60 0.58 8.44
N ILE A 383 14.49 1.82 7.99
CA ILE A 383 15.47 2.87 8.23
C ILE A 383 14.90 3.94 9.17
N PHE A 384 15.70 4.33 10.16
CA PHE A 384 15.43 5.46 11.02
C PHE A 384 16.53 6.52 10.81
N GLU A 385 16.20 7.59 10.10
CA GLU A 385 17.12 8.72 9.89
C GLU A 385 16.88 9.78 10.96
N ASN A 386 17.95 10.42 11.45
CA ASN A 386 17.92 11.41 12.53
C ASN A 386 17.14 10.94 13.78
N ALA A 387 17.40 9.71 14.19
CA ALA A 387 16.65 9.08 15.25
C ALA A 387 17.04 9.55 16.65
N MET A 388 16.04 9.74 17.51
CA MET A 388 16.19 9.84 18.96
C MET A 388 16.09 8.46 19.59
N ALA A 389 16.86 8.23 20.63
CA ALA A 389 16.68 7.05 21.48
C ALA A 389 15.42 7.20 22.34
N ILE A 390 14.62 6.17 22.37
CA ILE A 390 13.49 6.02 23.29
C ILE A 390 13.82 4.95 24.33
N ASP A 391 13.11 4.95 25.45
CA ASP A 391 13.28 3.97 26.52
C ASP A 391 11.93 3.62 27.16
N TYR A 392 11.97 2.77 28.16
CA TYR A 392 10.82 2.44 28.98
C TYR A 392 10.83 3.24 30.27
N ALA A 393 9.66 3.72 30.69
CA ALA A 393 9.53 4.32 32.00
C ALA A 393 9.91 3.29 33.08
N ARG A 394 10.62 3.74 34.13
CA ARG A 394 11.31 2.88 35.10
C ARG A 394 10.44 1.85 35.80
N ASP A 395 9.15 2.06 35.85
CA ASP A 395 8.19 1.20 36.56
C ASP A 395 7.52 0.17 35.64
N TYR A 396 7.87 0.13 34.35
CA TYR A 396 7.31 -0.80 33.39
C TYR A 396 8.21 -1.97 33.11
N LYS A 397 7.64 -3.17 33.15
CA LYS A 397 8.32 -4.40 32.76
C LYS A 397 8.19 -4.59 31.26
N VAL A 398 9.31 -4.89 30.63
CA VAL A 398 9.38 -5.25 29.21
C VAL A 398 8.92 -6.68 29.04
N GLN A 399 7.98 -6.92 28.15
CA GLN A 399 7.63 -8.27 27.75
C GLN A 399 8.35 -8.65 26.45
N THR A 400 8.98 -9.82 26.48
CA THR A 400 9.68 -10.42 25.32
C THR A 400 9.06 -11.75 24.90
N GLN A 401 7.94 -12.18 25.52
CA GLN A 401 7.24 -13.45 25.27
C GLN A 401 5.74 -13.33 25.61
N PRO A 402 4.89 -14.32 25.20
CA PRO A 402 3.45 -14.27 25.40
C PRO A 402 3.07 -13.84 26.82
N LEU A 403 2.04 -13.02 26.92
CA LEU A 403 1.43 -12.54 28.16
C LEU A 403 1.22 -13.66 29.20
N ALA A 404 2.32 -14.11 29.82
CA ALA A 404 2.19 -14.84 31.06
C ALA A 404 1.65 -13.89 32.11
N SER A 405 0.55 -14.23 32.73
CA SER A 405 -0.23 -13.42 33.69
C SER A 405 0.56 -12.73 34.83
N ASP A 406 1.82 -13.10 35.00
CA ASP A 406 2.66 -12.66 36.12
C ASP A 406 3.58 -11.48 35.80
N GLU A 407 3.69 -11.06 34.52
CA GLU A 407 4.65 -10.03 34.10
C GLU A 407 4.01 -8.74 33.59
N THR A 408 2.69 -8.70 33.46
CA THR A 408 1.93 -7.52 33.06
C THR A 408 1.52 -6.67 34.26
N LYS A 409 1.47 -5.35 34.07
CA LYS A 409 0.87 -4.45 35.04
C LYS A 409 -0.65 -4.62 34.96
N THR A 410 -1.22 -5.32 35.92
CA THR A 410 -2.66 -5.61 35.99
C THR A 410 -3.36 -4.51 36.78
N PHE A 411 -4.42 -3.96 36.22
CA PHE A 411 -5.27 -2.97 36.85
C PHE A 411 -6.60 -3.62 37.23
N GLU A 412 -6.99 -3.51 38.49
CA GLU A 412 -8.25 -4.05 38.99
C GLU A 412 -9.24 -2.93 39.31
N ILE A 413 -10.46 -3.06 38.82
CA ILE A 413 -11.58 -2.20 39.17
C ILE A 413 -12.67 -3.05 39.81
N GLY A 414 -13.03 -2.74 41.06
CA GLY A 414 -14.05 -3.49 41.80
C GLY A 414 -13.71 -4.95 42.09
N GLY A 415 -12.40 -5.32 42.08
CA GLY A 415 -11.91 -6.67 42.34
C GLY A 415 -11.89 -7.60 41.11
N ASN A 416 -12.20 -7.07 39.93
CA ASN A 416 -12.04 -7.78 38.64
C ASN A 416 -10.87 -7.16 37.86
N VAL A 417 -10.12 -7.98 37.14
CA VAL A 417 -9.11 -7.50 36.21
C VAL A 417 -9.82 -6.69 35.12
N ALA A 418 -9.47 -5.42 35.04
CA ALA A 418 -10.06 -4.53 34.06
C ALA A 418 -9.24 -4.52 32.76
N TYR A 419 -7.93 -4.43 32.87
CA TYR A 419 -7.02 -4.41 31.73
C TYR A 419 -5.59 -4.74 32.17
N ASN A 420 -4.79 -5.15 31.19
CA ASN A 420 -3.35 -5.32 31.30
C ASN A 420 -2.64 -4.31 30.40
N ARG A 421 -1.54 -3.72 30.86
CA ARG A 421 -0.72 -2.84 30.04
C ARG A 421 0.71 -3.39 29.92
N ALA A 422 1.22 -3.51 28.71
CA ALA A 422 2.56 -4.00 28.42
C ALA A 422 3.24 -3.12 27.37
N VAL A 423 4.57 -3.00 27.44
CA VAL A 423 5.36 -2.22 26.50
C VAL A 423 6.32 -3.12 25.75
N PHE A 424 6.37 -2.94 24.42
CA PHE A 424 7.18 -3.72 23.52
C PHE A 424 8.08 -2.82 22.69
N THR A 425 9.36 -3.23 22.54
CA THR A 425 10.22 -2.65 21.51
C THR A 425 9.78 -3.17 20.16
N MET A 426 9.57 -2.27 19.22
CA MET A 426 9.34 -2.64 17.83
C MET A 426 10.66 -2.70 17.07
N PHE A 427 11.42 -1.61 17.09
CA PHE A 427 12.70 -1.49 16.41
C PHE A 427 13.78 -0.94 17.31
N LYS A 428 14.99 -1.49 17.13
CA LYS A 428 16.20 -1.12 17.89
C LYS A 428 17.42 -1.03 16.99
N SER A 429 18.45 -0.36 17.48
CA SER A 429 19.76 -0.27 16.81
C SER A 429 20.56 -1.56 16.96
N PHE A 430 21.64 -1.69 16.18
CA PHE A 430 22.70 -2.66 16.43
C PHE A 430 23.60 -2.22 17.59
N GLU A 431 24.41 -3.14 18.09
CA GLU A 431 25.41 -2.91 19.15
C GLU A 431 26.50 -1.90 18.77
N THR A 432 26.65 -1.65 17.47
CA THR A 432 27.64 -0.72 16.92
C THR A 432 27.22 0.74 17.02
N ALA A 433 25.97 1.00 17.41
CA ALA A 433 25.44 2.36 17.50
C ALA A 433 25.97 3.12 18.72
N SER A 434 26.06 4.42 18.59
CA SER A 434 26.44 5.37 19.65
C SER A 434 25.35 6.44 19.79
N GLY A 435 25.11 6.85 21.04
CA GLY A 435 24.19 7.91 21.40
C GLY A 435 24.93 9.23 21.66
N TYR A 436 24.38 10.32 21.13
CA TYR A 436 24.94 11.67 21.21
C TYR A 436 23.95 12.64 21.84
N ALA A 437 24.41 13.49 22.74
CA ALA A 437 23.63 14.61 23.26
C ALA A 437 24.47 15.89 23.11
N ALA A 438 23.85 16.99 22.69
CA ALA A 438 24.54 18.26 22.41
C ALA A 438 25.82 18.08 21.53
N GLY A 439 25.78 17.13 20.59
CA GLY A 439 26.87 16.84 19.65
C GLY A 439 28.02 15.98 20.22
N SER A 440 27.97 15.59 21.50
CA SER A 440 28.97 14.76 22.16
C SER A 440 28.47 13.32 22.37
N GLU A 441 29.35 12.33 22.20
CA GLU A 441 29.02 10.93 22.50
C GLU A 441 28.79 10.77 24.03
N VAL A 442 27.63 10.25 24.41
CA VAL A 442 27.25 10.09 25.83
C VAL A 442 26.92 8.65 26.20
N ALA A 443 26.66 7.80 25.23
CA ALA A 443 26.31 6.39 25.45
C ALA A 443 26.74 5.53 24.26
N LYS A 444 26.89 4.22 24.52
CA LYS A 444 27.09 3.18 23.47
C LYS A 444 26.04 2.13 23.61
N ALA A 445 25.57 1.62 22.49
CA ALA A 445 24.74 0.44 22.46
C ALA A 445 25.53 -0.80 22.89
N THR A 446 24.84 -1.76 23.48
CA THR A 446 25.37 -3.10 23.79
C THR A 446 24.31 -4.14 23.44
N ALA A 447 24.66 -5.40 23.39
CA ALA A 447 23.72 -6.48 23.14
C ALA A 447 22.56 -6.50 24.17
N SER A 448 22.85 -6.11 25.40
CA SER A 448 21.86 -6.06 26.49
C SER A 448 21.12 -4.70 26.60
N ASP A 449 21.63 -3.65 25.97
CA ASP A 449 21.04 -2.29 26.00
C ASP A 449 21.22 -1.62 24.63
N PRO A 450 20.57 -2.09 23.57
CA PRO A 450 20.52 -1.39 22.28
C PRO A 450 19.63 -0.15 22.40
N PHE A 451 19.85 0.84 21.52
CA PHE A 451 18.95 1.97 21.47
C PHE A 451 17.61 1.55 20.85
N LYS A 452 16.52 1.75 21.57
CA LYS A 452 15.17 1.59 21.04
C LYS A 452 14.86 2.79 20.16
N LEU A 453 14.28 2.55 18.98
CA LEU A 453 13.98 3.55 17.96
C LEU A 453 12.48 3.71 17.76
N MET A 454 11.71 2.63 17.99
CA MET A 454 10.26 2.62 17.97
C MET A 454 9.75 1.60 18.98
N ALA A 455 8.72 1.97 19.74
CA ALA A 455 8.10 1.11 20.74
C ALA A 455 6.59 1.32 20.76
N VAL A 456 5.87 0.31 21.23
CA VAL A 456 4.43 0.34 21.41
C VAL A 456 4.06 -0.05 22.84
N SER A 457 3.14 0.68 23.44
CA SER A 457 2.43 0.28 24.65
C SER A 457 1.05 -0.23 24.26
N VAL A 458 0.70 -1.40 24.77
CA VAL A 458 -0.57 -2.07 24.50
C VAL A 458 -1.33 -2.21 25.81
N GLU A 459 -2.54 -1.70 25.85
CA GLU A 459 -3.46 -1.90 26.95
C GLU A 459 -4.59 -2.82 26.49
N THR A 460 -4.61 -4.06 26.99
CA THR A 460 -5.60 -5.07 26.62
C THR A 460 -6.69 -5.18 27.65
N HIS A 461 -7.92 -5.03 27.21
CA HIS A 461 -9.12 -5.20 28.00
C HIS A 461 -9.76 -6.54 27.71
N TYR A 462 -10.32 -7.16 28.75
CA TYR A 462 -10.97 -8.45 28.65
C TYR A 462 -12.45 -8.28 29.01
N GLU A 463 -13.31 -8.43 28.01
CA GLU A 463 -14.76 -8.41 28.20
C GLU A 463 -15.32 -9.81 28.02
N GLN A 464 -16.09 -10.28 29.02
CA GLN A 464 -16.76 -11.56 28.93
C GLN A 464 -18.10 -11.40 28.22
N GLU A 465 -18.13 -11.65 26.93
CA GLU A 465 -19.37 -11.85 26.20
C GLU A 465 -19.98 -13.23 26.51
N LYS A 466 -21.26 -13.39 26.18
CA LYS A 466 -22.12 -14.52 26.58
C LYS A 466 -21.51 -15.91 26.34
N TYR A 467 -20.54 -16.05 25.42
CA TYR A 467 -19.91 -17.33 25.06
C TYR A 467 -18.41 -17.22 24.71
N ALA A 468 -17.81 -16.05 24.72
CA ALA A 468 -16.43 -15.84 24.37
C ALA A 468 -15.80 -14.74 25.24
N LEU A 469 -14.49 -14.83 25.46
CA LEU A 469 -13.69 -13.74 25.97
C LEU A 469 -13.32 -12.88 24.74
N VAL A 470 -13.75 -11.62 24.73
CA VAL A 470 -13.38 -10.66 23.69
C VAL A 470 -12.23 -9.84 24.24
N GLU A 471 -11.12 -9.86 23.52
CA GLU A 471 -9.96 -9.01 23.79
C GLU A 471 -10.06 -7.77 22.94
N ASP A 472 -9.94 -6.61 23.58
CA ASP A 472 -9.93 -5.33 22.91
C ASP A 472 -8.79 -4.47 23.44
N SER A 473 -8.02 -3.79 22.57
CA SER A 473 -6.77 -3.15 22.95
C SER A 473 -6.69 -1.70 22.50
N ALA A 474 -6.11 -0.87 23.37
CA ALA A 474 -5.64 0.46 23.04
C ALA A 474 -4.12 0.42 22.77
N TYR A 475 -3.66 1.25 21.86
CA TYR A 475 -2.27 1.30 21.45
C TYR A 475 -1.70 2.70 21.58
N VAL A 476 -0.51 2.83 22.15
CA VAL A 476 0.29 4.06 22.08
C VAL A 476 1.63 3.72 21.45
N VAL A 477 1.88 4.27 20.28
CA VAL A 477 3.12 4.05 19.52
C VAL A 477 3.99 5.29 19.62
N LEU A 478 5.24 5.12 20.03
CA LEU A 478 6.26 6.17 20.03
C LEU A 478 7.35 5.85 19.02
N CYS A 479 7.54 6.72 18.04
CA CYS A 479 8.60 6.66 17.05
C CYS A 479 9.61 7.78 17.26
N GLY A 480 10.88 7.43 17.41
CA GLY A 480 11.97 8.37 17.65
C GLY A 480 12.55 9.03 16.39
N SER A 481 11.88 8.95 15.26
CA SER A 481 12.32 9.57 14.01
C SER A 481 11.13 10.06 13.19
N THR A 482 11.15 11.32 12.80
CA THR A 482 10.19 11.88 11.85
C THR A 482 10.58 11.61 10.41
N ASP A 483 11.89 11.58 10.12
CA ASP A 483 12.41 11.29 8.77
C ASP A 483 12.14 9.84 8.34
N PHE A 484 11.80 8.96 9.30
CA PHE A 484 11.26 7.63 9.04
C PHE A 484 10.11 7.66 8.02
N ALA A 485 9.26 8.70 8.08
CA ALA A 485 8.09 8.90 7.24
C ALA A 485 8.33 9.84 6.05
N SER A 486 9.58 10.04 5.65
CA SER A 486 9.91 10.85 4.46
C SER A 486 9.67 10.09 3.16
N SER A 487 9.45 10.82 2.06
CA SER A 487 9.29 10.25 0.71
C SER A 487 10.47 9.35 0.29
N LYS A 488 11.67 9.65 0.78
CA LYS A 488 12.88 8.85 0.53
C LYS A 488 12.72 7.39 0.96
N TYR A 489 11.96 7.13 2.01
CA TYR A 489 11.77 5.79 2.59
C TYR A 489 10.40 5.20 2.31
N LEU A 490 9.36 6.04 2.24
CA LEU A 490 8.00 5.57 2.00
C LEU A 490 7.73 5.27 0.51
N TYR A 491 8.43 5.95 -0.40
CA TYR A 491 8.23 5.75 -1.83
C TYR A 491 9.37 4.92 -2.45
N SER A 492 9.88 3.93 -1.72
CA SER A 492 10.98 3.10 -2.19
C SER A 492 10.88 1.66 -1.68
N ASN A 493 10.71 0.69 -2.57
CA ASN A 493 10.70 -0.74 -2.23
C ASN A 493 12.02 -1.26 -1.63
N ALA A 494 13.09 -0.45 -1.69
CA ALA A 494 14.35 -0.81 -1.04
C ALA A 494 14.23 -0.83 0.49
N TYR A 495 13.16 -0.25 1.03
CA TYR A 495 12.94 -0.07 2.47
C TYR A 495 11.55 -0.57 2.87
N GLY A 496 11.45 -1.18 4.04
CA GLY A 496 10.20 -1.67 4.61
C GLY A 496 9.44 -0.64 5.47
N ASN A 497 9.75 0.66 5.32
CA ASN A 497 9.15 1.70 6.15
C ASN A 497 7.65 1.88 5.87
N GLU A 498 7.25 1.82 4.61
CA GLU A 498 5.85 1.92 4.23
C GLU A 498 5.07 0.70 4.72
N ASP A 499 5.57 -0.52 4.45
CA ASP A 499 4.89 -1.75 4.87
C ASP A 499 4.73 -1.84 6.38
N LEU A 500 5.74 -1.36 7.13
CA LEU A 500 5.61 -1.27 8.58
C LEU A 500 4.49 -0.31 8.99
N LEU A 501 4.39 0.88 8.39
CA LEU A 501 3.30 1.81 8.69
C LEU A 501 1.94 1.20 8.36
N LEU A 502 1.81 0.55 7.22
CA LEU A 502 0.58 -0.14 6.84
C LEU A 502 0.22 -1.23 7.84
N SER A 503 1.19 -2.04 8.28
CA SER A 503 0.98 -3.06 9.31
C SER A 503 0.52 -2.44 10.65
N VAL A 504 1.15 -1.33 11.06
CA VAL A 504 0.73 -0.59 12.27
C VAL A 504 -0.69 -0.03 12.11
N PHE A 505 -1.04 0.52 10.95
CA PHE A 505 -2.39 1.01 10.67
C PHE A 505 -3.43 -0.11 10.69
N GLN A 506 -3.09 -1.29 10.16
CA GLN A 506 -3.95 -2.47 10.22
C GLN A 506 -4.22 -2.90 11.67
N MET A 507 -3.17 -3.04 12.46
CA MET A 507 -3.29 -3.46 13.85
C MET A 507 -4.04 -2.44 14.70
N CYS A 508 -3.70 -1.16 14.56
CA CYS A 508 -4.33 -0.07 15.31
C CYS A 508 -5.77 0.20 14.89
N GLY A 509 -6.06 0.12 13.60
CA GLY A 509 -7.38 0.40 13.05
C GLY A 509 -8.26 -0.83 12.90
N ARG A 510 -7.69 -2.03 12.97
CA ARG A 510 -8.38 -3.33 12.80
C ARG A 510 -9.08 -3.45 11.46
N GLU A 511 -8.52 -2.87 10.45
CA GLU A 511 -9.05 -2.84 9.11
C GLU A 511 -8.02 -3.40 8.13
N PRO A 512 -8.42 -4.19 7.11
CA PRO A 512 -7.48 -4.65 6.11
C PRO A 512 -6.85 -3.47 5.38
N VAL A 513 -5.55 -3.54 5.12
CA VAL A 513 -4.79 -2.54 4.39
C VAL A 513 -3.90 -3.22 3.35
N PRO A 514 -3.46 -2.53 2.31
CA PRO A 514 -2.68 -3.12 1.21
C PRO A 514 -1.19 -3.33 1.61
N VAL A 515 -0.95 -4.14 2.65
CA VAL A 515 0.40 -4.55 3.07
C VAL A 515 1.00 -5.53 2.06
N GLY A 516 2.31 -5.46 1.83
CA GLY A 516 3.03 -6.41 0.98
C GLY A 516 2.77 -6.27 -0.51
N LEU A 517 2.16 -5.15 -0.95
CA LEU A 517 2.01 -4.82 -2.35
C LEU A 517 3.15 -3.87 -2.78
N ASP A 518 4.16 -4.45 -3.39
CA ASP A 518 5.30 -3.69 -3.92
C ASP A 518 4.94 -2.95 -5.21
N PHE A 519 5.48 -1.76 -5.39
CA PHE A 519 5.38 -1.10 -6.68
C PHE A 519 6.42 -1.65 -7.67
N LYS A 520 6.07 -1.65 -8.95
CA LYS A 520 6.86 -2.23 -10.02
C LYS A 520 7.73 -1.15 -10.66
N GLU A 521 9.03 -1.15 -10.32
CA GLU A 521 9.97 -0.18 -10.86
C GLU A 521 10.13 -0.35 -12.37
N PHE A 522 10.09 0.76 -13.10
CA PHE A 522 10.43 0.76 -14.51
C PHE A 522 11.94 0.54 -14.63
N ALA A 523 12.33 -0.64 -15.05
CA ALA A 523 13.72 -0.94 -15.27
C ALA A 523 14.32 0.09 -16.25
N ASN A 524 15.21 0.92 -15.74
CA ASN A 524 16.02 1.81 -16.56
C ASN A 524 17.00 0.93 -17.34
N TYR A 525 16.50 0.24 -18.36
CA TYR A 525 17.35 -0.38 -19.36
C TYR A 525 18.01 0.73 -20.20
N LYS A 526 18.86 1.51 -19.59
CA LYS A 526 19.97 2.09 -20.35
C LYS A 526 20.75 0.88 -20.81
N ILE A 527 20.42 0.42 -22.02
CA ILE A 527 21.26 -0.54 -22.74
C ILE A 527 22.65 0.10 -22.65
N GLU A 528 23.53 -0.48 -21.84
CA GLU A 528 24.94 -0.07 -21.81
C GLU A 528 25.34 -0.03 -23.25
N GLN A 529 25.93 1.08 -23.69
CA GLN A 529 26.25 1.28 -25.09
C GLN A 529 27.07 0.08 -25.54
N ILE A 530 26.39 -0.86 -26.21
CA ILE A 530 27.03 -2.05 -26.78
C ILE A 530 28.12 -1.51 -27.68
N SER A 531 29.35 -1.95 -27.46
CA SER A 531 30.47 -1.50 -28.29
C SER A 531 30.10 -1.70 -29.76
N THR A 532 30.49 -0.79 -30.64
CA THR A 532 30.19 -0.86 -32.08
C THR A 532 30.62 -2.20 -32.66
N GLY A 533 31.68 -2.84 -32.07
CA GLY A 533 32.16 -4.17 -32.45
C GLY A 533 31.18 -5.30 -32.06
N ASP A 534 30.56 -5.23 -30.91
CA ASP A 534 29.59 -6.23 -30.45
C ASP A 534 28.24 -6.04 -31.12
N ALA A 535 27.77 -4.80 -31.32
CA ALA A 535 26.60 -4.52 -32.14
C ALA A 535 26.74 -5.10 -33.55
N THR A 536 27.91 -4.97 -34.17
CA THR A 536 28.19 -5.56 -35.48
C THR A 536 28.15 -7.09 -35.44
N LYS A 537 28.74 -7.72 -34.42
CA LYS A 537 28.71 -9.20 -34.27
C LYS A 537 27.28 -9.70 -34.12
N TYR A 538 26.46 -9.09 -33.28
CA TYR A 538 25.06 -9.49 -33.10
C TYR A 538 24.22 -9.24 -34.36
N THR A 539 24.42 -8.12 -35.06
CA THR A 539 23.75 -7.83 -36.32
C THR A 539 24.11 -8.86 -37.37
N VAL A 540 25.41 -9.19 -37.54
CA VAL A 540 25.87 -10.21 -38.48
C VAL A 540 25.32 -11.59 -38.10
N ALA A 541 25.35 -11.97 -36.82
CA ALA A 541 24.83 -13.25 -36.35
C ALA A 541 23.32 -13.38 -36.63
N LEU A 542 22.53 -12.38 -36.33
CA LEU A 542 21.07 -12.39 -36.49
C LEU A 542 20.63 -12.28 -37.96
N THR A 543 21.38 -11.60 -38.79
CA THR A 543 21.02 -11.47 -40.24
C THR A 543 21.60 -12.58 -41.10
N VAL A 544 22.84 -12.99 -40.88
CA VAL A 544 23.57 -13.95 -41.72
C VAL A 544 23.27 -15.40 -41.33
N ALA A 545 23.14 -15.71 -40.03
CA ALA A 545 22.92 -17.09 -39.57
C ALA A 545 21.62 -17.72 -40.12
N PRO A 546 20.46 -17.03 -40.10
CA PRO A 546 19.24 -17.59 -40.71
C PRO A 546 19.37 -17.86 -42.19
N ILE A 547 20.06 -16.99 -42.94
CA ILE A 547 20.30 -17.17 -44.37
C ILE A 547 21.15 -18.41 -44.64
N ILE A 548 22.23 -18.59 -43.89
CA ILE A 548 23.12 -19.75 -43.98
C ILE A 548 22.34 -21.04 -43.65
N ILE A 549 21.54 -21.04 -42.61
CA ILE A 549 20.72 -22.20 -42.20
C ILE A 549 19.73 -22.55 -43.31
N CYS A 550 19.03 -21.58 -43.88
CA CYS A 550 18.08 -21.79 -44.96
C CYS A 550 18.77 -22.30 -46.22
N LEU A 551 19.92 -21.73 -46.59
CA LEU A 551 20.72 -22.21 -47.74
C LEU A 551 21.25 -23.64 -47.52
N GLY A 552 21.76 -23.91 -46.31
CA GLY A 552 22.25 -25.24 -45.93
C GLY A 552 21.13 -26.29 -45.99
N ALA A 553 19.96 -25.98 -45.45
CA ALA A 553 18.79 -26.84 -45.52
C ALA A 553 18.33 -27.05 -46.97
N GLY A 554 18.34 -25.99 -47.79
CA GLY A 554 18.02 -26.06 -49.20
C GLY A 554 18.98 -26.98 -50.00
N VAL A 555 20.28 -26.81 -49.79
CA VAL A 555 21.33 -27.67 -50.41
C VAL A 555 21.20 -29.12 -49.93
N PHE A 556 20.99 -29.35 -48.65
CA PHE A 556 20.78 -30.68 -48.09
C PHE A 556 19.58 -31.40 -48.75
N VAL A 557 18.46 -30.70 -48.88
CA VAL A 557 17.26 -31.24 -49.57
C VAL A 557 17.56 -31.54 -51.04
N LEU A 558 18.28 -30.68 -51.74
CA LEU A 558 18.64 -30.87 -53.13
C LEU A 558 19.57 -32.09 -53.33
N VAL A 559 20.60 -32.23 -52.48
CA VAL A 559 21.53 -33.37 -52.50
C VAL A 559 20.81 -34.68 -52.20
N ARG A 560 19.95 -34.70 -51.18
CA ARG A 560 19.14 -35.90 -50.87
C ARG A 560 18.16 -36.28 -51.99
N ARG A 561 17.65 -35.30 -52.71
CA ARG A 561 16.76 -35.54 -53.87
C ARG A 561 17.49 -36.03 -55.13
N LYS A 562 18.77 -35.64 -55.31
CA LYS A 562 19.62 -36.09 -56.43
C LYS A 562 20.10 -37.51 -56.20
N ASN A 563 20.27 -37.96 -54.96
CA ASN A 563 20.75 -39.28 -54.58
C ASN A 563 19.62 -40.32 -54.36
N ARG A 564 18.36 -39.91 -54.54
CA ARG A 564 17.19 -40.78 -54.72
C ARG A 564 16.78 -40.84 -56.16
#